data_c69ba6f029056108478902f25c5a83b9
#
_entry.id   c69ba6f029056108478902f25c5a83b9
#
_cell.length_a   1.000
_cell.length_b   1.000
_cell.length_c   1.000
_cell.angle_alpha   90.00
_cell.angle_beta   90.00
_cell.angle_gamma   90.00
#
_symmetry.space_group_name_H-M   'P 1'
#
loop_
_entity.id
_entity.type
_entity.pdbx_description
1 polymer ?
#
loop_
_entity_poly.entity_id
_entity_poly.type
_entity_poly.pdbx_seq_one_letter_code
_entity_poly.pdbx_strand_id
1 'polypeptide(L)'
;MLPHTHFLVGIVFALLAWKSNFLSLAVALLIPLLAVAIDLDHFVIMLLKLKTINLRVWNRAVNRQISLWSFIHYWPAFFVITSVSILLYFVSPQYSYIIAASYVPHFLLDKLYKKLVRGRERNIKQIFGINYYIYEFEIVFDLLLLVAIFLLI
;
A
#
# COMPACT_ATOMS: atom_id res chain seq x y z
N MET A 1 -6.67 0.98 -2.17
CA MET A 1 -6.56 -0.48 -2.05
C MET A 1 -6.49 -0.84 -0.58
N LEU A 2 -6.57 -2.11 -0.19
CA LEU A 2 -6.44 -2.48 1.23
C LEU A 2 -4.96 -2.58 1.63
N PRO A 3 -4.59 -2.25 2.88
CA PRO A 3 -3.19 -2.24 3.32
C PRO A 3 -2.46 -3.59 3.15
N HIS A 4 -3.18 -4.71 3.26
CA HIS A 4 -2.59 -6.03 3.09
C HIS A 4 -2.09 -6.28 1.66
N THR A 5 -2.78 -5.75 0.65
CA THR A 5 -2.33 -5.86 -0.75
C THR A 5 -1.02 -5.10 -0.96
N HIS A 6 -0.87 -3.90 -0.38
CA HIS A 6 0.38 -3.14 -0.41
C HIS A 6 1.50 -3.89 0.30
N PHE A 7 1.18 -4.55 1.42
CA PHE A 7 2.12 -5.41 2.14
C PHE A 7 2.61 -6.59 1.28
N LEU A 8 1.69 -7.32 0.62
CA LEU A 8 2.02 -8.46 -0.23
C LEU A 8 2.89 -8.04 -1.42
N VAL A 9 2.58 -6.92 -2.07
CA VAL A 9 3.42 -6.36 -3.14
C VAL A 9 4.80 -6.00 -2.60
N GLY A 10 4.87 -5.37 -1.43
CA GLY A 10 6.14 -5.07 -0.75
C GLY A 10 6.97 -6.33 -0.48
N ILE A 11 6.34 -7.44 -0.06
CA ILE A 11 7.04 -8.73 0.13
C ILE A 11 7.63 -9.24 -1.19
N VAL A 12 6.90 -9.16 -2.31
CA VAL A 12 7.44 -9.58 -3.61
C VAL A 12 8.71 -8.80 -3.94
N PHE A 13 8.70 -7.46 -3.82
CA PHE A 13 9.89 -6.65 -4.07
C PHE A 13 11.03 -6.91 -3.08
N ALA A 14 10.70 -7.20 -1.82
CA ALA A 14 11.68 -7.57 -0.79
C ALA A 14 12.38 -8.89 -1.14
N LEU A 15 11.60 -9.91 -1.53
CA LEU A 15 12.15 -11.23 -1.91
C LEU A 15 13.00 -11.12 -3.17
N LEU A 16 12.60 -10.35 -4.18
CA LEU A 16 13.40 -10.11 -5.38
C LEU A 16 14.75 -9.47 -5.04
N ALA A 17 14.77 -8.46 -4.17
CA ALA A 17 16.00 -7.80 -3.75
C ALA A 17 16.90 -8.72 -2.90
N TRP A 18 16.31 -9.54 -2.05
CA TRP A 18 17.07 -10.52 -1.26
C TRP A 18 17.62 -11.65 -2.13
N LYS A 19 16.82 -12.26 -2.99
CA LYS A 19 17.27 -13.34 -3.90
C LYS A 19 18.35 -12.90 -4.89
N SER A 20 18.34 -11.64 -5.31
CA SER A 20 19.39 -11.05 -6.14
C SER A 20 20.66 -10.66 -5.34
N ASN A 21 20.72 -10.93 -4.04
CA ASN A 21 21.78 -10.49 -3.13
C ASN A 21 21.99 -8.95 -3.09
N PHE A 22 20.99 -8.18 -3.52
CA PHE A 22 21.06 -6.72 -3.50
C PHE A 22 20.85 -6.14 -2.10
N LEU A 23 19.94 -6.78 -1.31
CA LEU A 23 19.67 -6.44 0.08
C LEU A 23 19.77 -7.68 0.97
N SER A 24 20.21 -7.51 2.22
CA SER A 24 20.01 -8.55 3.23
C SER A 24 18.50 -8.72 3.51
N LEU A 25 18.08 -9.91 3.95
CA LEU A 25 16.67 -10.16 4.25
C LEU A 25 16.10 -9.16 5.26
N ALA A 26 16.86 -8.87 6.33
CA ALA A 26 16.42 -7.92 7.37
C ALA A 26 16.16 -6.51 6.80
N VAL A 27 17.02 -6.05 5.90
CA VAL A 27 16.86 -4.74 5.25
C VAL A 27 15.73 -4.76 4.21
N ALA A 28 15.61 -5.86 3.46
CA ALA A 28 14.54 -6.03 2.47
C ALA A 28 13.14 -5.98 3.10
N LEU A 29 12.97 -6.51 4.32
CA LEU A 29 11.71 -6.46 5.06
C LEU A 29 11.24 -5.05 5.44
N LEU A 30 12.08 -4.03 5.32
CA LEU A 30 11.65 -2.64 5.44
C LEU A 30 10.69 -2.24 4.31
N ILE A 31 10.78 -2.87 3.13
CA ILE A 31 9.95 -2.53 1.96
C ILE A 31 8.46 -2.75 2.25
N PRO A 32 8.00 -3.95 2.66
CA PRO A 32 6.58 -4.16 2.97
C PRO A 32 6.09 -3.34 4.16
N LEU A 33 6.95 -3.10 5.16
CA LEU A 33 6.60 -2.27 6.31
C LEU A 33 6.37 -0.81 5.91
N LEU A 34 7.25 -0.25 5.09
CA LEU A 34 7.10 1.12 4.58
C LEU A 34 5.92 1.23 3.62
N ALA A 35 5.68 0.22 2.78
CA ALA A 35 4.53 0.21 1.87
C ALA A 35 3.18 0.32 2.63
N VAL A 36 3.05 -0.29 3.80
CA VAL A 36 1.87 -0.13 4.67
C VAL A 36 1.92 1.17 5.45
N ALA A 37 3.11 1.60 5.91
CA ALA A 37 3.27 2.82 6.68
C ALA A 37 2.85 4.08 5.91
N ILE A 38 2.89 4.06 4.58
CA ILE A 38 2.39 5.14 3.72
C ILE A 38 0.89 5.38 3.97
N ASP A 39 0.10 4.35 4.24
CA ASP A 39 -1.33 4.47 4.54
C ASP A 39 -1.63 5.01 5.96
N LEU A 40 -0.62 5.12 6.83
CA LEU A 40 -0.81 5.70 8.16
C LEU A 40 -1.21 7.18 8.11
N ASP A 41 -0.90 7.87 7.04
CA ASP A 41 -1.36 9.25 6.85
C ASP A 41 -2.89 9.34 6.81
N HIS A 42 -3.55 8.38 6.16
CA HIS A 42 -5.01 8.26 6.16
C HIS A 42 -5.55 8.02 7.56
N PHE A 43 -4.86 7.18 8.34
CA PHE A 43 -5.20 6.93 9.73
C PHE A 43 -5.09 8.21 10.57
N VAL A 44 -3.98 8.93 10.45
CA VAL A 44 -3.75 10.19 11.18
C VAL A 44 -4.80 11.24 10.80
N ILE A 45 -5.06 11.44 9.52
CA ILE A 45 -6.05 12.40 9.06
C ILE A 45 -7.45 12.02 9.56
N MET A 46 -7.79 10.73 9.54
CA MET A 46 -9.07 10.25 10.03
C MET A 46 -9.21 10.45 11.54
N LEU A 47 -8.14 10.19 12.30
CA LEU A 47 -8.11 10.46 13.74
C LEU A 47 -8.33 11.96 14.04
N LEU A 48 -7.64 12.84 13.32
CA LEU A 48 -7.78 14.29 13.47
C LEU A 48 -9.20 14.79 13.12
N LYS A 49 -9.82 14.24 12.07
CA LYS A 49 -11.17 14.62 11.63
C LYS A 49 -12.28 14.05 12.52
N LEU A 50 -12.17 12.80 12.90
CA LEU A 50 -13.24 12.11 13.66
C LEU A 50 -13.05 12.24 15.17
N LYS A 51 -11.86 12.62 15.62
CA LYS A 51 -11.50 12.75 17.06
C LYS A 51 -11.88 11.50 17.89
N THR A 52 -11.82 10.32 17.28
CA THR A 52 -12.18 9.05 17.92
C THR A 52 -11.34 7.91 17.34
N ILE A 53 -11.04 6.93 18.20
CA ILE A 53 -10.40 5.66 17.84
C ILE A 53 -11.41 4.53 17.63
N ASN A 54 -12.72 4.84 17.60
CA ASN A 54 -13.76 3.83 17.45
C ASN A 54 -13.78 3.25 16.02
N LEU A 55 -13.38 1.99 15.88
CA LEU A 55 -13.29 1.29 14.59
C LEU A 55 -14.61 1.25 13.80
N ARG A 56 -15.77 1.23 14.48
CA ARG A 56 -17.09 1.26 13.81
C ARG A 56 -17.35 2.62 13.15
N VAL A 57 -16.91 3.70 13.80
CA VAL A 57 -17.00 5.06 13.25
C VAL A 57 -16.06 5.19 12.05
N TRP A 58 -14.85 4.68 12.17
CA TRP A 58 -13.85 4.67 11.10
C TRP A 58 -14.34 3.87 9.89
N ASN A 59 -14.84 2.67 10.09
CA ASN A 59 -15.38 1.85 9.03
C ASN A 59 -16.51 2.59 8.27
N ARG A 60 -17.42 3.26 8.99
CA ARG A 60 -18.46 4.11 8.38
C ARG A 60 -17.89 5.30 7.61
N ALA A 61 -16.84 5.94 8.13
CA ALA A 61 -16.19 7.06 7.47
C ALA A 61 -15.49 6.67 6.17
N VAL A 62 -14.75 5.56 6.19
CA VAL A 62 -14.11 4.99 4.99
C VAL A 62 -15.16 4.61 3.95
N ASN A 63 -16.27 4.01 4.37
CA ASN A 63 -17.34 3.59 3.48
C ASN A 63 -18.13 4.76 2.87
N ARG A 64 -18.24 5.89 3.57
CA ARG A 64 -18.88 7.11 3.07
C ARG A 64 -17.97 7.95 2.18
N GLN A 65 -16.78 7.41 1.82
CA GLN A 65 -15.81 8.11 0.99
C GLN A 65 -15.49 9.53 1.51
N ILE A 66 -15.32 9.67 2.83
CA ILE A 66 -14.81 10.92 3.36
C ILE A 66 -13.48 11.16 2.66
N SER A 67 -13.42 12.22 1.84
CA SER A 67 -12.21 12.60 1.13
C SER A 67 -11.12 12.93 2.17
N LEU A 68 -10.27 11.95 2.43
CA LEU A 68 -9.10 12.13 3.25
C LEU A 68 -8.02 12.69 2.34
N TRP A 69 -7.85 14.00 2.39
CA TRP A 69 -6.82 14.69 1.63
C TRP A 69 -5.46 14.29 2.20
N SER A 70 -4.75 13.44 1.46
CA SER A 70 -3.40 13.01 1.78
C SER A 70 -2.45 13.50 0.71
N PHE A 71 -1.47 14.31 1.08
CA PHE A 71 -0.47 14.83 0.16
C PHE A 71 0.30 13.69 -0.53
N ILE A 72 0.63 12.63 0.21
CA ILE A 72 1.45 11.51 -0.26
C ILE A 72 0.81 10.78 -1.46
N HIS A 73 -0.54 10.78 -1.56
CA HIS A 73 -1.29 10.12 -2.64
C HIS A 73 -1.61 11.04 -3.84
N TYR A 74 -0.96 12.21 -3.94
CA TYR A 74 -1.12 13.13 -5.06
C TYR A 74 0.07 13.07 -6.02
N TRP A 75 -0.19 13.40 -7.29
CA TRP A 75 0.84 13.43 -8.32
C TRP A 75 2.08 14.28 -7.98
N PRO A 76 1.96 15.47 -7.38
CA PRO A 76 3.14 16.23 -6.98
C PRO A 76 4.04 15.46 -6.01
N ALA A 77 3.48 14.80 -5.00
CA ALA A 77 4.26 13.97 -4.09
C ALA A 77 4.91 12.78 -4.80
N PHE A 78 4.19 12.16 -5.75
CA PHE A 78 4.76 11.08 -6.56
C PHE A 78 6.02 11.55 -7.30
N PHE A 79 5.96 12.69 -7.98
CA PHE A 79 7.12 13.23 -8.69
C PHE A 79 8.26 13.59 -7.73
N VAL A 80 7.96 14.23 -6.59
CA VAL A 80 8.97 14.59 -5.59
C VAL A 80 9.65 13.35 -5.02
N ILE A 81 8.90 12.38 -4.53
CA ILE A 81 9.46 11.18 -3.89
C ILE A 81 10.23 10.33 -4.92
N THR A 82 9.71 10.19 -6.14
CA THR A 82 10.43 9.48 -7.22
C THR A 82 11.71 10.19 -7.60
N SER A 83 11.70 11.52 -7.70
CA SER A 83 12.92 12.31 -7.99
C SER A 83 13.96 12.18 -6.87
N VAL A 84 13.52 12.26 -5.61
CA VAL A 84 14.39 12.04 -4.44
C VAL A 84 14.98 10.63 -4.48
N SER A 85 14.16 9.62 -4.81
CA SER A 85 14.66 8.25 -4.95
C SER A 85 15.72 8.13 -6.05
N ILE A 86 15.52 8.76 -7.22
CA ILE A 86 16.49 8.77 -8.30
C ILE A 86 17.80 9.45 -7.87
N LEU A 87 17.72 10.60 -7.20
CA LEU A 87 18.90 11.30 -6.70
C LEU A 87 19.66 10.46 -5.65
N LEU A 88 18.90 9.81 -4.78
CA LEU A 88 19.45 8.94 -3.75
C LEU A 88 20.17 7.71 -4.34
N TYR A 89 19.82 7.28 -5.57
CA TYR A 89 20.50 6.19 -6.24
C TYR A 89 22.01 6.45 -6.42
N PHE A 90 22.39 7.69 -6.68
CA PHE A 90 23.82 8.06 -6.83
C PHE A 90 24.59 8.08 -5.52
N VAL A 91 23.89 8.13 -4.37
CA VAL A 91 24.48 8.12 -3.03
C VAL A 91 24.42 6.71 -2.43
N SER A 92 23.26 6.07 -2.53
CA SER A 92 23.01 4.73 -2.00
C SER A 92 21.92 4.04 -2.80
N PRO A 93 22.29 3.15 -3.75
CA PRO A 93 21.33 2.38 -4.54
C PRO A 93 20.34 1.56 -3.68
N GLN A 94 20.80 1.08 -2.53
CA GLN A 94 19.99 0.28 -1.61
C GLN A 94 18.85 1.09 -1.00
N TYR A 95 19.11 2.29 -0.46
CA TYR A 95 18.06 3.16 0.10
C TYR A 95 17.12 3.68 -0.98
N SER A 96 17.67 4.01 -2.16
CA SER A 96 16.86 4.36 -3.33
C SER A 96 15.86 3.27 -3.67
N TYR A 97 16.33 2.02 -3.75
CA TYR A 97 15.46 0.88 -4.04
C TYR A 97 14.37 0.68 -2.98
N ILE A 98 14.73 0.75 -1.69
CA ILE A 98 13.76 0.60 -0.60
C ILE A 98 12.63 1.63 -0.73
N ILE A 99 12.97 2.90 -0.94
CA ILE A 99 11.97 3.97 -1.11
C ILE A 99 11.14 3.75 -2.38
N ALA A 100 11.79 3.49 -3.52
CA ALA A 100 11.09 3.27 -4.77
C ALA A 100 10.17 2.06 -4.73
N ALA A 101 10.64 0.92 -4.24
CA ALA A 101 9.88 -0.33 -4.16
C ALA A 101 8.73 -0.28 -3.15
N SER A 102 8.83 0.56 -2.12
CA SER A 102 7.74 0.78 -1.18
C SER A 102 6.69 1.74 -1.73
N TYR A 103 7.11 2.84 -2.34
CA TYR A 103 6.22 3.95 -2.67
C TYR A 103 5.62 3.86 -4.08
N VAL A 104 6.42 3.55 -5.11
CA VAL A 104 5.95 3.59 -6.51
C VAL A 104 4.84 2.57 -6.76
N PRO A 105 4.98 1.28 -6.40
CA PRO A 105 3.90 0.32 -6.56
C PRO A 105 2.67 0.69 -5.75
N HIS A 106 2.84 1.14 -4.50
CA HIS A 106 1.76 1.60 -3.64
C HIS A 106 0.91 2.68 -4.34
N PHE A 107 1.57 3.76 -4.80
CA PHE A 107 0.89 4.87 -5.47
C PHE A 107 0.17 4.43 -6.76
N LEU A 108 0.84 3.65 -7.61
CA LEU A 108 0.28 3.18 -8.89
C LEU A 108 -0.91 2.25 -8.67
N LEU A 109 -0.82 1.33 -7.71
CA LEU A 109 -1.91 0.44 -7.34
C LEU A 109 -3.13 1.21 -6.84
N ASP A 110 -2.93 2.22 -6.02
CA ASP A 110 -4.03 3.07 -5.55
C ASP A 110 -4.72 3.84 -6.69
N LYS A 111 -3.95 4.33 -7.65
CA LYS A 111 -4.52 4.99 -8.84
C LYS A 111 -5.27 4.00 -9.72
N LEU A 112 -4.70 2.82 -9.96
CA LEU A 112 -5.34 1.76 -10.73
C LEU A 112 -6.63 1.29 -10.04
N TYR A 113 -6.56 1.05 -8.73
CA TYR A 113 -7.72 0.67 -7.92
C TYR A 113 -8.87 1.68 -8.04
N LYS A 114 -8.59 2.97 -7.85
CA LYS A 114 -9.60 4.03 -8.01
C LYS A 114 -10.24 4.01 -9.40
N LYS A 115 -9.46 3.70 -10.45
CA LYS A 115 -9.97 3.61 -11.82
C LYS A 115 -10.86 2.36 -12.00
N LEU A 116 -10.44 1.22 -11.47
CA LEU A 116 -11.15 -0.06 -11.62
C LEU A 116 -12.46 -0.12 -10.83
N VAL A 117 -12.52 0.54 -9.67
CA VAL A 117 -13.72 0.50 -8.81
C VAL A 117 -14.70 1.62 -9.07
N ARG A 118 -14.38 2.57 -9.95
CA ARG A 118 -15.25 3.69 -10.27
C ARG A 118 -16.57 3.19 -10.87
N GLY A 119 -17.69 3.43 -10.16
CA GLY A 119 -19.03 3.01 -10.58
C GLY A 119 -19.39 1.55 -10.28
N ARG A 120 -18.56 0.80 -9.57
CA ARG A 120 -18.88 -0.58 -9.14
C ARG A 120 -19.40 -0.60 -7.72
N GLU A 121 -20.40 -1.46 -7.46
CA GLU A 121 -20.85 -1.74 -6.09
C GLU A 121 -19.82 -2.63 -5.38
N ARG A 122 -19.64 -2.38 -4.08
CA ARG A 122 -18.75 -3.17 -3.23
C ARG A 122 -19.49 -4.36 -2.68
N ASN A 123 -18.91 -5.55 -2.80
CA ASN A 123 -19.39 -6.72 -2.06
C ASN A 123 -19.03 -6.59 -0.59
N ILE A 124 -20.05 -6.69 0.27
CA ILE A 124 -19.86 -6.68 1.72
C ILE A 124 -19.58 -8.12 2.15
N LYS A 125 -18.39 -8.38 2.69
CA LYS A 125 -18.08 -9.64 3.36
C LYS A 125 -17.91 -9.38 4.84
N GLN A 126 -18.62 -10.16 5.66
CA GLN A 126 -18.47 -10.12 7.12
C GLN A 126 -17.42 -11.16 7.53
N ILE A 127 -16.33 -10.69 8.15
CA ILE A 127 -15.28 -11.56 8.70
C ILE A 127 -15.10 -11.13 10.16
N PHE A 128 -15.29 -12.06 11.10
CA PHE A 128 -15.24 -11.78 12.57
C PHE A 128 -16.12 -10.61 13.02
N GLY A 129 -17.33 -10.48 12.45
CA GLY A 129 -18.27 -9.40 12.81
C GLY A 129 -17.90 -8.00 12.29
N ILE A 130 -16.86 -7.88 11.49
CA ILE A 130 -16.43 -6.64 10.84
C ILE A 130 -16.81 -6.71 9.36
N ASN A 131 -17.48 -5.67 8.86
CA ASN A 131 -17.81 -5.57 7.44
C ASN A 131 -16.59 -5.15 6.65
N TYR A 132 -16.05 -6.05 5.83
CA TYR A 132 -14.99 -5.75 4.87
C TYR A 132 -15.59 -5.48 3.50
N TYR A 133 -15.20 -4.37 2.89
CA TYR A 133 -15.57 -4.00 1.54
C TYR A 133 -14.42 -4.39 0.61
N ILE A 134 -14.48 -5.62 0.10
CA ILE A 134 -13.45 -6.18 -0.79
C ILE A 134 -14.06 -6.34 -2.18
N TYR A 135 -13.32 -5.96 -3.20
CA TYR A 135 -13.69 -6.27 -4.58
C TYR A 135 -13.12 -7.63 -4.99
N GLU A 136 -13.86 -8.37 -5.81
CA GLU A 136 -13.44 -9.71 -6.26
C GLU A 136 -12.06 -9.70 -6.93
N PHE A 137 -11.77 -8.68 -7.75
CA PHE A 137 -10.46 -8.56 -8.38
C PHE A 137 -9.30 -8.38 -7.37
N GLU A 138 -9.55 -7.79 -6.21
CA GLU A 138 -8.56 -7.60 -5.15
C GLU A 138 -8.20 -8.95 -4.53
N ILE A 139 -9.20 -9.83 -4.33
CA ILE A 139 -8.97 -11.19 -3.86
C ILE A 139 -8.14 -11.98 -4.89
N VAL A 140 -8.48 -11.90 -6.16
CA VAL A 140 -7.73 -12.58 -7.23
C VAL A 140 -6.30 -12.06 -7.29
N PHE A 141 -6.12 -10.75 -7.18
CA PHE A 141 -4.79 -10.13 -7.20
C PHE A 141 -3.95 -10.56 -6.00
N ASP A 142 -4.52 -10.58 -4.79
CA ASP A 142 -3.84 -11.05 -3.58
C ASP A 142 -3.46 -12.52 -3.69
N LEU A 143 -4.33 -13.38 -4.26
CA LEU A 143 -3.99 -14.79 -4.52
C LEU A 143 -2.82 -14.93 -5.50
N LEU A 144 -2.79 -14.13 -6.57
CA LEU A 144 -1.66 -14.13 -7.51
C LEU A 144 -0.36 -13.67 -6.84
N LEU A 145 -0.43 -12.68 -5.94
CA LEU A 145 0.73 -12.27 -5.15
C LEU A 145 1.23 -13.36 -4.21
N LEU A 146 0.32 -14.09 -3.54
CA LEU A 146 0.68 -15.22 -2.69
C LEU A 146 1.36 -16.34 -3.49
N VAL A 147 0.87 -16.64 -4.70
CA VAL A 147 1.53 -17.60 -5.60
C VAL A 147 2.92 -17.08 -6.00
N ALA A 148 3.05 -15.81 -6.35
CA ALA A 148 4.37 -15.23 -6.68
C ALA A 148 5.34 -15.31 -5.49
N ILE A 149 4.88 -15.01 -4.27
CA ILE A 149 5.68 -15.14 -3.05
C ILE A 149 6.13 -16.59 -2.86
N PHE A 150 5.20 -17.55 -2.99
CA PHE A 150 5.53 -18.97 -2.85
C PHE A 150 6.60 -19.44 -3.87
N LEU A 151 6.52 -18.95 -5.11
CA LEU A 151 7.52 -19.25 -6.14
C LEU A 151 8.88 -18.58 -5.89
N LEU A 152 8.89 -17.48 -5.12
CA LEU A 152 10.11 -16.76 -4.78
C LEU A 152 10.78 -17.28 -3.49
N ILE A 153 10.12 -18.05 -2.65
CA ILE A 153 10.73 -18.67 -1.46
C ILE A 153 11.46 -19.94 -1.86
#